data_4125e4c296564dd9307a53401ced2db9
#
_entry.id   4125e4c296564dd9307a53401ced2db9
#
_cell.length_a   1.000
_cell.length_b   1.000
_cell.length_c   1.000
_cell.angle_alpha   90.00
_cell.angle_beta   90.00
_cell.angle_gamma   90.00
#
_symmetry.space_group_name_H-M   'P 1'
#
loop_
_entity.id
_entity.type
_entity.pdbx_description
1 polymer ?
#
loop_
_entity_poly.entity_id
_entity_poly.type
_entity_poly.pdbx_seq_one_letter_code
_entity_poly.pdbx_strand_id
1 'polypeptide(L)'
;MTTRFLHIDGNTFYASVHRVFDPTLRRRPVVVLSNNDGCVVTRTAEAKALGIARGVPYFQIRELAERHGVAVLSSNYELYQSMSDRMMAVIRTLVQRQEIYSIDEQFADVSGMENLTALGREARARVLKWTGIPTCAGIAPTKTLAKLCDHWAKVHSVFGGVLNWDDLSPASREKAFAVTPVSEVWGVGGRTPPSSRPSACGRCSTS
;
A
#
# COMPACT_ATOMS: atom_id res chain seq x y z
N MET A 1 0.09 -26.23 -12.39
CA MET A 1 -0.40 -24.83 -12.43
C MET A 1 0.57 -23.99 -11.64
N THR A 2 0.95 -22.82 -12.16
CA THR A 2 1.91 -21.93 -11.47
C THR A 2 1.16 -21.09 -10.43
N THR A 3 1.59 -21.13 -9.19
CA THR A 3 0.96 -20.36 -8.10
C THR A 3 1.06 -18.86 -8.36
N ARG A 4 -0.04 -18.13 -8.17
CA ARG A 4 -0.11 -16.65 -8.25
C ARG A 4 -0.99 -16.09 -7.14
N PHE A 5 -0.49 -15.05 -6.51
CA PHE A 5 -1.19 -14.29 -5.48
C PHE A 5 -1.45 -12.87 -5.97
N LEU A 6 -2.66 -12.41 -5.75
CA LEU A 6 -3.05 -11.02 -5.89
C LEU A 6 -3.09 -10.42 -4.49
N HIS A 7 -2.30 -9.37 -4.25
CA HIS A 7 -2.40 -8.52 -3.07
C HIS A 7 -3.14 -7.24 -3.43
N ILE A 8 -4.08 -6.82 -2.60
CA ILE A 8 -4.81 -5.55 -2.74
C ILE A 8 -4.78 -4.83 -1.40
N ASP A 9 -4.47 -3.54 -1.43
CA ASP A 9 -4.34 -2.67 -0.26
C ASP A 9 -5.05 -1.33 -0.49
N GLY A 10 -5.80 -0.87 0.51
CA GLY A 10 -6.49 0.41 0.52
C GLY A 10 -5.52 1.59 0.73
N ASN A 11 -5.42 2.47 -0.25
CA ASN A 11 -4.51 3.61 -0.18
C ASN A 11 -4.93 4.58 0.92
N THR A 12 -4.04 4.82 1.90
CA THR A 12 -4.31 5.70 3.06
C THR A 12 -5.69 5.44 3.66
N PHE A 13 -6.01 4.18 3.90
CA PHE A 13 -7.35 3.64 4.11
C PHE A 13 -8.21 4.49 5.05
N TYR A 14 -7.76 4.77 6.28
CA TYR A 14 -8.55 5.55 7.25
C TYR A 14 -8.89 6.95 6.74
N ALA A 15 -7.93 7.66 6.16
CA ALA A 15 -8.19 8.99 5.60
C ALA A 15 -9.11 8.90 4.37
N SER A 16 -8.98 7.85 3.55
CA SER A 16 -9.85 7.60 2.41
C SER A 16 -11.29 7.31 2.84
N VAL A 17 -11.49 6.55 3.91
CA VAL A 17 -12.83 6.32 4.49
C VAL A 17 -13.48 7.64 4.89
N HIS A 18 -12.79 8.50 5.62
CA HIS A 18 -13.34 9.83 5.97
C HIS A 18 -13.70 10.65 4.72
N ARG A 19 -12.88 10.62 3.69
CA ARG A 19 -13.14 11.33 2.41
C ARG A 19 -14.35 10.81 1.65
N VAL A 20 -14.78 9.57 1.90
CA VAL A 20 -16.03 9.01 1.33
C VAL A 20 -17.24 9.68 1.95
N PHE A 21 -17.23 9.90 3.26
CA PHE A 21 -18.37 10.46 4.00
C PHE A 21 -18.35 11.98 4.09
N ASP A 22 -17.19 12.59 3.99
CA ASP A 22 -17.04 14.05 3.93
C ASP A 22 -16.25 14.48 2.69
N PRO A 23 -16.96 14.87 1.60
CA PRO A 23 -16.33 15.33 0.38
C PRO A 23 -15.47 16.60 0.54
N THR A 24 -15.66 17.40 1.59
CA THR A 24 -14.86 18.61 1.84
C THR A 24 -13.41 18.28 2.12
N LEU A 25 -13.13 17.06 2.60
CA LEU A 25 -11.80 16.56 2.89
C LEU A 25 -10.99 16.17 1.64
N ARG A 26 -11.62 16.06 0.46
CA ARG A 26 -10.96 15.58 -0.77
C ARG A 26 -9.83 16.48 -1.25
N ARG A 27 -9.89 17.77 -0.96
CA ARG A 27 -8.90 18.77 -1.39
C ARG A 27 -8.05 19.31 -0.22
N ARG A 28 -8.13 18.69 0.94
CA ARG A 28 -7.40 19.11 2.14
C ARG A 28 -6.39 18.06 2.52
N PRO A 29 -5.22 18.45 3.09
CA PRO A 29 -4.39 17.53 3.83
C PRO A 29 -5.18 16.94 4.99
N VAL A 30 -5.12 15.62 5.16
CA VAL A 30 -5.82 14.90 6.24
C VAL A 30 -4.84 14.05 7.00
N VAL A 31 -4.94 14.08 8.32
CA VAL A 31 -4.31 13.12 9.21
C VAL A 31 -5.37 12.47 10.08
N VAL A 32 -5.20 11.18 10.35
CA VAL A 32 -6.02 10.44 11.31
C VAL A 32 -5.14 10.06 12.49
N LEU A 33 -5.60 10.35 13.69
CA LEU A 33 -4.89 10.11 14.94
C LEU A 33 -5.19 8.72 15.49
N SER A 34 -4.33 8.24 16.39
CA SER A 34 -4.54 7.01 17.14
C SER A 34 -5.74 7.12 18.08
N ASN A 35 -6.12 6.00 18.72
CA ASN A 35 -7.30 5.89 19.56
C ASN A 35 -7.43 6.97 20.67
N ASN A 36 -6.29 7.44 21.19
CA ASN A 36 -6.24 8.49 22.22
C ASN A 36 -5.79 9.84 21.66
N ASP A 37 -5.97 10.07 20.35
CA ASP A 37 -5.52 11.25 19.62
C ASP A 37 -4.03 11.60 19.84
N GLY A 38 -3.24 10.60 20.23
CA GLY A 38 -1.83 10.82 20.59
C GLY A 38 -0.90 10.97 19.39
N CYS A 39 -1.02 10.10 18.38
CA CYS A 39 -0.08 10.02 17.25
C CYS A 39 -0.79 9.89 15.91
N VAL A 40 -0.13 10.35 14.85
CA VAL A 40 -0.60 10.20 13.47
C VAL A 40 -0.46 8.74 13.02
N VAL A 41 -1.57 8.05 12.75
CA VAL A 41 -1.58 6.67 12.23
C VAL A 41 -1.70 6.63 10.70
N THR A 42 -2.45 7.56 10.13
CA THR A 42 -2.62 7.68 8.67
C THR A 42 -2.53 9.15 8.26
N ARG A 43 -1.94 9.39 7.10
CA ARG A 43 -1.84 10.71 6.49
C ARG A 43 -2.00 10.62 4.98
N THR A 44 -2.66 11.61 4.39
CA THR A 44 -2.77 11.73 2.94
C THR A 44 -1.45 12.19 2.31
N ALA A 45 -1.36 12.09 0.98
CA ALA A 45 -0.18 12.52 0.23
C ALA A 45 0.11 14.01 0.45
N GLU A 46 -0.92 14.83 0.53
CA GLU A 46 -0.82 16.27 0.79
C GLU A 46 -0.24 16.54 2.19
N ALA A 47 -0.69 15.80 3.19
CA ALA A 47 -0.14 15.92 4.55
C ALA A 47 1.30 15.39 4.64
N LYS A 48 1.63 14.34 3.86
CA LYS A 48 3.01 13.87 3.72
C LYS A 48 3.92 14.93 3.10
N ALA A 49 3.45 15.65 2.09
CA ALA A 49 4.20 16.72 1.43
C ALA A 49 4.50 17.91 2.38
N LEU A 50 3.69 18.12 3.41
CA LEU A 50 3.96 19.08 4.49
C LEU A 50 4.99 18.59 5.53
N GLY A 51 5.59 17.41 5.32
CA GLY A 51 6.58 16.83 6.22
C GLY A 51 5.99 16.07 7.42
N ILE A 52 4.68 15.89 7.51
CA ILE A 52 4.06 15.14 8.60
C ILE A 52 4.44 13.67 8.48
N ALA A 53 5.14 13.12 9.47
CA ALA A 53 5.53 11.72 9.50
C ALA A 53 4.44 10.84 10.14
N ARG A 54 4.42 9.54 9.77
CA ARG A 54 3.61 8.53 10.47
C ARG A 54 4.23 8.27 11.85
N GLY A 55 3.38 8.12 12.87
CA GLY A 55 3.82 7.90 14.26
C GLY A 55 4.21 9.16 15.00
N VAL A 56 4.24 10.33 14.35
CA VAL A 56 4.56 11.58 15.04
C VAL A 56 3.45 11.92 16.04
N PRO A 57 3.80 12.36 17.28
CA PRO A 57 2.85 12.85 18.25
C PRO A 57 2.10 14.09 17.74
N TYR A 58 0.79 14.16 17.95
CA TYR A 58 -0.03 15.27 17.45
C TYR A 58 0.43 16.63 17.96
N PHE A 59 0.82 16.73 19.23
CA PHE A 59 1.27 18.01 19.80
C PHE A 59 2.47 18.63 19.07
N GLN A 60 3.31 17.80 18.41
CA GLN A 60 4.47 18.28 17.64
C GLN A 60 4.09 18.87 16.29
N ILE A 61 2.93 18.51 15.76
CA ILE A 61 2.48 18.97 14.44
C ILE A 61 1.30 19.92 14.51
N ARG A 62 0.81 20.25 15.71
CA ARG A 62 -0.40 21.06 15.91
C ARG A 62 -0.32 22.41 15.20
N GLU A 63 0.73 23.19 15.43
CA GLU A 63 0.93 24.50 14.80
C GLU A 63 1.05 24.39 13.26
N LEU A 64 1.75 23.35 12.77
CA LEU A 64 1.85 23.08 11.35
C LEU A 64 0.48 22.77 10.76
N ALA A 65 -0.31 21.95 11.44
CA ALA A 65 -1.64 21.57 11.02
C ALA A 65 -2.60 22.76 10.96
N GLU A 66 -2.59 23.62 11.98
CA GLU A 66 -3.38 24.85 12.02
C GLU A 66 -2.99 25.80 10.89
N ARG A 67 -1.69 26.05 10.70
CA ARG A 67 -1.15 26.96 9.66
C ARG A 67 -1.52 26.53 8.24
N HIS A 68 -1.54 25.24 7.97
CA HIS A 68 -1.79 24.68 6.62
C HIS A 68 -3.20 24.13 6.44
N GLY A 69 -4.10 24.35 7.39
CA GLY A 69 -5.48 23.89 7.30
C GLY A 69 -5.62 22.37 7.19
N VAL A 70 -4.71 21.61 7.82
CA VAL A 70 -4.78 20.15 7.85
C VAL A 70 -6.03 19.72 8.63
N ALA A 71 -6.82 18.84 8.06
CA ALA A 71 -7.92 18.21 8.79
C ALA A 71 -7.34 17.12 9.71
N VAL A 72 -7.54 17.31 11.00
CA VAL A 72 -7.10 16.37 12.05
C VAL A 72 -8.33 15.62 12.55
N LEU A 73 -8.32 14.30 12.40
CA LEU A 73 -9.48 13.46 12.68
C LEU A 73 -9.12 12.37 13.68
N SER A 74 -10.03 12.09 14.60
CA SER A 74 -9.92 10.92 15.48
C SER A 74 -10.23 9.62 14.74
N SER A 75 -9.69 8.50 15.22
CA SER A 75 -10.00 7.18 14.69
C SER A 75 -11.46 6.78 14.93
N ASN A 76 -12.09 6.18 13.93
CA ASN A 76 -13.40 5.55 14.02
C ASN A 76 -13.30 4.09 13.53
N TYR A 77 -12.91 3.18 14.42
CA TYR A 77 -12.63 1.79 14.05
C TYR A 77 -13.89 1.03 13.61
N GLU A 78 -15.06 1.36 14.12
CA GLU A 78 -16.34 0.75 13.68
C GLU A 78 -16.62 1.11 12.22
N LEU A 79 -16.45 2.38 11.87
CA LEU A 79 -16.59 2.84 10.49
C LEU A 79 -15.54 2.18 9.58
N TYR A 80 -14.28 2.08 10.03
CA TYR A 80 -13.22 1.46 9.26
C TYR A 80 -13.50 -0.03 9.02
N GLN A 81 -13.96 -0.75 10.04
CA GLN A 81 -14.33 -2.16 9.89
C GLN A 81 -15.49 -2.33 8.90
N SER A 82 -16.54 -1.53 9.00
CA SER A 82 -17.67 -1.55 8.06
C SER A 82 -17.22 -1.32 6.61
N MET A 83 -16.30 -0.39 6.38
CA MET A 83 -15.79 -0.11 5.04
C MET A 83 -14.82 -1.16 4.55
N SER A 84 -14.02 -1.75 5.44
CA SER A 84 -13.19 -2.93 5.18
C SER A 84 -14.05 -4.10 4.69
N ASP A 85 -15.09 -4.45 5.43
CA ASP A 85 -15.99 -5.57 5.09
C ASP A 85 -16.60 -5.38 3.69
N ARG A 86 -17.01 -4.15 3.36
CA ARG A 86 -17.53 -3.81 2.02
C ARG A 86 -16.46 -3.97 0.95
N MET A 87 -15.25 -3.47 1.18
CA MET A 87 -14.13 -3.61 0.26
C MET A 87 -13.80 -5.09 0.01
N MET A 88 -13.71 -5.88 1.09
CA MET A 88 -13.43 -7.32 1.01
C MET A 88 -14.55 -8.09 0.30
N ALA A 89 -15.81 -7.72 0.53
CA ALA A 89 -16.96 -8.31 -0.16
C ALA A 89 -16.94 -8.05 -1.68
N VAL A 90 -16.55 -6.82 -2.09
CA VAL A 90 -16.40 -6.49 -3.52
C VAL A 90 -15.33 -7.35 -4.17
N ILE A 91 -14.17 -7.51 -3.54
CA ILE A 91 -13.07 -8.28 -4.11
C ILE A 91 -13.44 -9.77 -4.18
N ARG A 92 -14.19 -10.29 -3.20
CA ARG A 92 -14.68 -11.67 -3.19
C ARG A 92 -15.54 -12.00 -4.42
N THR A 93 -16.17 -11.02 -5.06
CA THR A 93 -16.93 -11.25 -6.31
C THR A 93 -16.04 -11.56 -7.51
N LEU A 94 -14.74 -11.33 -7.40
CA LEU A 94 -13.76 -11.48 -8.50
C LEU A 94 -12.82 -12.66 -8.33
N VAL A 95 -12.68 -13.17 -7.10
CA VAL A 95 -11.71 -14.20 -6.76
C VAL A 95 -12.36 -15.35 -6.00
N GLN A 96 -11.86 -16.58 -6.19
CA GLN A 96 -12.44 -17.75 -5.52
C GLN A 96 -11.96 -17.94 -4.09
N ARG A 97 -10.69 -17.60 -3.82
CA ARG A 97 -10.05 -17.77 -2.52
C ARG A 97 -9.45 -16.45 -2.05
N GLN A 98 -9.91 -15.98 -0.92
CA GLN A 98 -9.52 -14.73 -0.30
C GLN A 98 -8.99 -14.98 1.09
N GLU A 99 -7.89 -14.31 1.45
CA GLU A 99 -7.30 -14.28 2.78
C GLU A 99 -7.19 -12.82 3.22
N ILE A 100 -8.05 -12.41 4.15
CA ILE A 100 -8.00 -11.08 4.76
C ILE A 100 -6.81 -11.06 5.70
N TYR A 101 -5.85 -10.15 5.45
CA TYR A 101 -4.64 -10.03 6.23
C TYR A 101 -4.71 -8.90 7.26
N SER A 102 -5.28 -7.77 6.89
CA SER A 102 -5.53 -6.63 7.78
C SER A 102 -6.84 -5.92 7.43
N ILE A 103 -7.11 -4.82 8.12
CA ILE A 103 -8.33 -4.03 7.89
C ILE A 103 -8.40 -3.41 6.49
N ASP A 104 -7.27 -3.19 5.84
CA ASP A 104 -7.14 -2.51 4.56
C ASP A 104 -6.43 -3.34 3.48
N GLU A 105 -6.00 -4.56 3.80
CA GLU A 105 -5.27 -5.40 2.85
C GLU A 105 -5.65 -6.88 2.90
N GLN A 106 -5.54 -7.53 1.75
CA GLN A 106 -5.83 -8.94 1.59
C GLN A 106 -4.98 -9.57 0.50
N PHE A 107 -4.89 -10.90 0.56
CA PHE A 107 -4.39 -11.74 -0.51
C PHE A 107 -5.52 -12.55 -1.13
N ALA A 108 -5.38 -12.84 -2.43
CA ALA A 108 -6.23 -13.80 -3.10
C ALA A 108 -5.36 -14.78 -3.90
N ASP A 109 -5.74 -16.05 -3.89
CA ASP A 109 -5.16 -17.05 -4.79
C ASP A 109 -5.82 -16.90 -6.16
N VAL A 110 -5.03 -16.52 -7.13
CA VAL A 110 -5.45 -16.32 -8.53
C VAL A 110 -4.74 -17.30 -9.47
N SER A 111 -4.24 -18.40 -8.91
CA SER A 111 -3.59 -19.48 -9.67
C SER A 111 -4.55 -20.05 -10.71
N GLY A 112 -4.06 -20.20 -11.94
CA GLY A 112 -4.87 -20.70 -13.06
C GLY A 112 -5.84 -19.69 -13.69
N MET A 113 -5.94 -18.48 -13.15
CA MET A 113 -6.68 -17.39 -13.79
C MET A 113 -5.84 -16.73 -14.89
N GLU A 114 -6.51 -16.26 -15.93
CA GLU A 114 -5.89 -15.56 -17.05
C GLU A 114 -6.01 -14.04 -16.88
N ASN A 115 -5.21 -13.29 -17.65
CA ASN A 115 -5.28 -11.82 -17.71
C ASN A 115 -5.21 -11.15 -16.33
N LEU A 116 -4.29 -11.59 -15.48
CA LEU A 116 -4.18 -11.16 -14.07
C LEU A 116 -4.04 -9.64 -13.91
N THR A 117 -3.35 -8.97 -14.83
CA THR A 117 -3.23 -7.50 -14.81
C THR A 117 -4.59 -6.83 -15.04
N ALA A 118 -5.43 -7.38 -15.94
CA ALA A 118 -6.78 -6.90 -16.14
C ALA A 118 -7.66 -7.17 -14.91
N LEU A 119 -7.52 -8.33 -14.27
CA LEU A 119 -8.18 -8.65 -13.00
C LEU A 119 -7.83 -7.62 -11.89
N GLY A 120 -6.56 -7.28 -11.74
CA GLY A 120 -6.12 -6.28 -10.77
C GLY A 120 -6.72 -4.89 -11.05
N ARG A 121 -6.80 -4.49 -12.32
CA ARG A 121 -7.44 -3.22 -12.74
C ARG A 121 -8.94 -3.23 -12.46
N GLU A 122 -9.62 -4.33 -12.79
CA GLU A 122 -11.05 -4.50 -12.51
C GLU A 122 -11.34 -4.46 -11.01
N ALA A 123 -10.56 -5.16 -10.19
CA ALA A 123 -10.71 -5.15 -8.74
C ALA A 123 -10.61 -3.72 -8.19
N ARG A 124 -9.58 -2.97 -8.58
CA ARG A 124 -9.42 -1.56 -8.18
C ARG A 124 -10.59 -0.68 -8.63
N ALA A 125 -10.99 -0.79 -9.89
CA ALA A 125 -12.09 0.00 -10.45
C ALA A 125 -13.41 -0.29 -9.73
N ARG A 126 -13.69 -1.57 -9.45
CA ARG A 126 -14.91 -2.01 -8.80
C ARG A 126 -14.94 -1.59 -7.34
N VAL A 127 -13.83 -1.75 -6.59
CA VAL A 127 -13.72 -1.28 -5.22
C VAL A 127 -13.93 0.24 -5.16
N LEU A 128 -13.24 1.00 -6.00
CA LEU A 128 -13.41 2.45 -6.04
C LEU A 128 -14.84 2.86 -6.36
N LYS A 129 -15.47 2.20 -7.34
CA LYS A 129 -16.86 2.52 -7.75
C LYS A 129 -17.88 2.23 -6.65
N TRP A 130 -17.71 1.14 -5.91
CA TRP A 130 -18.73 0.67 -4.97
C TRP A 130 -18.50 1.15 -3.53
N THR A 131 -17.25 1.44 -3.17
CA THR A 131 -16.90 1.87 -1.81
C THR A 131 -16.32 3.27 -1.72
N GLY A 132 -15.87 3.83 -2.83
CA GLY A 132 -15.13 5.10 -2.86
C GLY A 132 -13.68 5.00 -2.37
N ILE A 133 -13.19 3.78 -2.02
CA ILE A 133 -11.83 3.56 -1.51
C ILE A 133 -10.87 3.32 -2.67
N PRO A 134 -9.84 4.18 -2.84
CA PRO A 134 -8.78 3.93 -3.81
C PRO A 134 -7.87 2.80 -3.31
N THR A 135 -7.49 1.88 -4.20
CA THR A 135 -6.62 0.74 -3.89
C THR A 135 -5.46 0.64 -4.85
N CYS A 136 -4.41 -0.08 -4.45
CA CYS A 136 -3.40 -0.61 -5.36
C CYS A 136 -3.42 -2.13 -5.35
N ALA A 137 -2.78 -2.75 -6.35
CA ALA A 137 -2.73 -4.18 -6.50
C ALA A 137 -1.37 -4.66 -7.00
N GLY A 138 -0.85 -5.70 -6.36
CA GLY A 138 0.36 -6.40 -6.79
C GLY A 138 0.09 -7.87 -7.05
N ILE A 139 0.65 -8.44 -8.12
CA ILE A 139 0.45 -9.83 -8.50
C ILE A 139 1.81 -10.50 -8.66
N ALA A 140 2.01 -11.65 -8.02
CA ALA A 140 3.30 -12.35 -8.06
C ALA A 140 3.19 -13.83 -7.63
N PRO A 141 4.26 -14.65 -7.83
CA PRO A 141 4.29 -16.05 -7.42
C PRO A 141 4.22 -16.29 -5.91
N THR A 142 4.59 -15.30 -5.11
CA THR A 142 4.57 -15.39 -3.63
C THR A 142 3.87 -14.17 -3.03
N LYS A 143 3.30 -14.32 -1.83
CA LYS A 143 2.65 -13.22 -1.10
C LYS A 143 3.59 -12.05 -0.84
N THR A 144 4.83 -12.34 -0.43
CA THR A 144 5.86 -11.32 -0.19
C THR A 144 6.13 -10.49 -1.45
N LEU A 145 6.30 -11.16 -2.59
CA LEU A 145 6.57 -10.47 -3.84
C LEU A 145 5.32 -9.73 -4.37
N ALA A 146 4.11 -10.28 -4.17
CA ALA A 146 2.87 -9.60 -4.50
C ALA A 146 2.70 -8.28 -3.71
N LYS A 147 3.03 -8.31 -2.42
CA LYS A 147 3.02 -7.11 -1.58
C LYS A 147 4.09 -6.09 -2.01
N LEU A 148 5.25 -6.56 -2.45
CA LEU A 148 6.30 -5.69 -2.99
C LEU A 148 5.88 -5.08 -4.35
N CYS A 149 5.23 -5.85 -5.22
CA CYS A 149 4.64 -5.32 -6.46
C CYS A 149 3.58 -4.25 -6.18
N ASP A 150 2.73 -4.46 -5.17
CA ASP A 150 1.77 -3.43 -4.73
C ASP A 150 2.48 -2.15 -4.26
N HIS A 151 3.54 -2.28 -3.45
CA HIS A 151 4.36 -1.15 -3.04
C HIS A 151 4.92 -0.38 -4.25
N TRP A 152 5.50 -1.06 -5.23
CA TRP A 152 5.99 -0.40 -6.45
C TRP A 152 4.87 0.24 -7.27
N ALA A 153 3.70 -0.40 -7.34
CA ALA A 153 2.53 0.16 -8.01
C ALA A 153 2.01 1.45 -7.34
N LYS A 154 2.18 1.60 -6.02
CA LYS A 154 1.86 2.82 -5.27
C LYS A 154 2.87 3.94 -5.51
N VAL A 155 4.16 3.59 -5.54
CA VAL A 155 5.25 4.59 -5.64
C VAL A 155 5.43 5.09 -7.06
N HIS A 156 5.24 4.23 -8.06
CA HIS A 156 5.50 4.55 -9.46
C HIS A 156 4.20 4.65 -10.28
N SER A 157 3.81 5.87 -10.63
CA SER A 157 2.57 6.16 -11.36
C SER A 157 2.47 5.48 -12.72
N VAL A 158 3.58 5.12 -13.35
CA VAL A 158 3.64 4.39 -14.62
C VAL A 158 2.86 3.08 -14.61
N PHE A 159 2.74 2.43 -13.46
CA PHE A 159 1.98 1.17 -13.31
C PHE A 159 0.47 1.41 -13.17
N GLY A 160 0.02 2.64 -13.04
CA GLY A 160 -1.39 2.95 -12.87
C GLY A 160 -2.01 2.28 -11.63
N GLY A 161 -1.19 1.95 -10.61
CA GLY A 161 -1.62 1.31 -9.36
C GLY A 161 -1.84 -0.21 -9.46
N VAL A 162 -1.41 -0.87 -10.54
CA VAL A 162 -1.41 -2.33 -10.67
C VAL A 162 -0.09 -2.78 -11.24
N LEU A 163 0.57 -3.72 -10.57
CA LEU A 163 1.78 -4.33 -11.08
C LEU A 163 1.71 -5.85 -10.99
N ASN A 164 1.81 -6.49 -12.15
CA ASN A 164 2.00 -7.92 -12.24
C ASN A 164 3.49 -8.21 -12.47
N TRP A 165 4.06 -9.05 -11.61
CA TRP A 165 5.45 -9.47 -11.71
C TRP A 165 5.82 -10.04 -13.09
N ASP A 166 4.90 -10.75 -13.71
CA ASP A 166 5.13 -11.40 -15.00
C ASP A 166 5.21 -10.40 -16.17
N ASP A 167 4.66 -9.19 -16.00
CA ASP A 167 4.75 -8.12 -17.00
C ASP A 167 6.14 -7.41 -16.99
N LEU A 168 6.96 -7.65 -15.96
CA LEU A 168 8.29 -7.05 -15.86
C LEU A 168 9.33 -7.87 -16.63
N SER A 169 10.14 -7.20 -17.43
CA SER A 169 11.34 -7.80 -18.01
C SER A 169 12.36 -8.18 -16.93
N PRO A 170 13.27 -9.15 -17.19
CA PRO A 170 14.33 -9.50 -16.23
C PRO A 170 15.15 -8.30 -15.77
N ALA A 171 15.51 -7.41 -16.67
CA ALA A 171 16.25 -6.19 -16.35
C ALA A 171 15.44 -5.23 -15.46
N SER A 172 14.12 -5.11 -15.68
CA SER A 172 13.23 -4.29 -14.83
C SER A 172 13.09 -4.87 -13.43
N ARG A 173 13.04 -6.20 -13.30
CA ARG A 173 13.00 -6.89 -12.00
C ARG A 173 14.26 -6.65 -11.20
N GLU A 174 15.41 -6.80 -11.82
CA GLU A 174 16.72 -6.55 -11.20
C GLU A 174 16.86 -5.10 -10.75
N LYS A 175 16.49 -4.15 -11.61
CA LYS A 175 16.49 -2.73 -11.27
C LYS A 175 15.55 -2.42 -10.10
N ALA A 176 14.34 -2.98 -10.08
CA ALA A 176 13.39 -2.77 -9.00
C ALA A 176 13.95 -3.24 -7.65
N PHE A 177 14.57 -4.42 -7.60
CA PHE A 177 15.24 -4.90 -6.39
C PHE A 177 16.42 -4.03 -5.97
N ALA A 178 17.26 -3.60 -6.92
CA ALA A 178 18.44 -2.80 -6.63
C ALA A 178 18.13 -1.45 -5.96
N VAL A 179 16.97 -0.85 -6.26
CA VAL A 179 16.57 0.45 -5.71
C VAL A 179 15.63 0.34 -4.49
N THR A 180 15.17 -0.86 -4.17
CA THR A 180 14.22 -1.07 -3.06
C THR A 180 14.96 -1.31 -1.77
N PRO A 181 14.77 -0.47 -0.74
CA PRO A 181 15.33 -0.72 0.58
C PRO A 181 14.84 -2.05 1.15
N VAL A 182 15.72 -2.79 1.80
CA VAL A 182 15.38 -4.08 2.42
C VAL A 182 14.26 -3.93 3.47
N SER A 183 14.16 -2.78 4.12
CA SER A 183 13.09 -2.44 5.07
C SER A 183 11.68 -2.41 4.46
N GLU A 184 11.56 -2.31 3.14
CA GLU A 184 10.27 -2.35 2.44
C GLU A 184 9.80 -3.79 2.17
N VAL A 185 10.67 -4.78 2.40
CA VAL A 185 10.31 -6.18 2.24
C VAL A 185 9.50 -6.65 3.45
N TRP A 186 8.34 -7.22 3.18
CA TRP A 186 7.45 -7.74 4.20
C TRP A 186 8.16 -8.77 5.12
N GLY A 187 8.06 -8.56 6.42
CA GLY A 187 8.74 -9.37 7.45
C GLY A 187 10.14 -8.89 7.81
N VAL A 188 10.71 -7.91 7.09
CA VAL A 188 11.99 -7.30 7.41
C VAL A 188 11.76 -5.96 8.12
N GLY A 189 11.85 -5.96 9.45
CA GLY A 189 11.67 -4.75 10.25
C GLY A 189 12.94 -3.90 10.35
N GLY A 190 12.79 -2.63 10.78
CA GLY A 190 13.89 -1.67 10.92
C GLY A 190 14.98 -2.03 11.96
N ARG A 191 14.83 -3.15 12.67
CA ARG A 191 15.88 -3.72 13.54
C ARG A 191 16.86 -4.63 12.80
N THR A 192 16.59 -4.98 11.54
CA THR A 192 17.56 -5.71 10.72
C THR A 192 18.66 -4.72 10.33
N PRO A 193 19.93 -4.95 10.76
CA PRO A 193 21.02 -4.06 10.38
C PRO A 193 21.13 -4.04 8.85
N PRO A 194 21.50 -2.89 8.24
CA PRO A 194 21.78 -2.86 6.81
C PRO A 194 22.83 -3.95 6.54
N SER A 195 22.47 -4.93 5.70
CA SER A 195 23.43 -5.93 5.27
C SER A 195 24.61 -5.18 4.67
N SER A 196 25.81 -5.43 5.19
CA SER A 196 27.05 -4.95 4.59
C SER A 196 26.97 -5.12 3.09
N ARG A 197 27.25 -4.04 2.34
CA ARG A 197 27.37 -4.07 0.88
C ARG A 197 28.16 -5.30 0.48
N PRO A 198 27.77 -6.06 -0.56
CA PRO A 198 28.63 -7.12 -1.05
C PRO A 198 29.98 -6.48 -1.36
N SER A 199 31.01 -6.90 -0.64
CA SER A 199 32.37 -6.55 -0.91
C SER A 199 32.63 -6.92 -2.36
N ALA A 200 33.05 -5.94 -3.17
CA ALA A 200 33.49 -6.17 -4.53
C ALA A 200 34.47 -7.35 -4.51
N CYS A 201 34.08 -8.46 -5.12
CA CYS A 201 34.93 -9.62 -5.29
C CYS A 201 36.18 -9.14 -6.07
N GLY A 202 37.32 -9.16 -5.36
CA GLY A 202 38.59 -8.75 -5.92
C GLY A 202 38.88 -9.53 -7.20
N ARG A 203 39.23 -8.81 -8.24
CA ARG A 203 39.78 -9.39 -9.46
C ARG A 203 40.99 -10.25 -9.11
N CYS A 204 40.91 -11.55 -9.33
CA CYS A 204 42.08 -12.39 -9.42
C CYS A 204 42.90 -11.91 -10.61
N SER A 205 44.00 -11.24 -10.33
CA SER A 205 45.09 -11.05 -11.31
C SER A 205 45.81 -12.37 -11.43
N THR A 206 45.66 -13.03 -12.56
CA THR A 206 46.57 -14.09 -13.03
C THR A 206 47.86 -13.45 -13.52
N SER A 207 48.94 -13.77 -12.86
CA SER A 207 50.31 -13.71 -13.40
C SER A 207 50.63 -15.03 -14.04
#